data_1508abe19061a4142ad4601e0c34243a
#
_entry.id   1508abe19061a4142ad4601e0c34243a
#
_cell.length_a   1.000
_cell.length_b   1.000
_cell.length_c   1.000
_cell.angle_alpha   90.00
_cell.angle_beta   90.00
_cell.angle_gamma   90.00
#
_symmetry.space_group_name_H-M   'P 1'
#
loop_
_entity.id
_entity.type
_entity.pdbx_description
1 polymer ?
#
loop_
_entity_poly.entity_id
_entity_poly.type
_entity_poly.pdbx_seq_one_letter_code
_entity_poly.pdbx_strand_id
1 'polypeptide(L)'
;MKRFEWDHGAEVAAQIRTLTDETHEIGYLTVTFPAGGDGGSLPWSRLAPWIRSRAVTVAHVEGELASPALDIALCSDLVYLSPQAGLKLAATAGPPSDGVIWALGRAGRGALARGLLEVNDLSAADAVALGVATAVVPADEPLPLPEAMSVASLTAARDLLRASARGSAGLALELASFRLLFAAGDPEEGARAFLEKRDPEF
;
A
#
# COMPACT_ATOMS: atom_id res chain seq x y z
N MET A 1 7.73 -4.77 -12.05
CA MET A 1 7.05 -5.21 -10.79
C MET A 1 7.91 -6.25 -10.10
N LYS A 2 8.22 -6.07 -8.82
CA LYS A 2 8.84 -7.11 -7.98
C LYS A 2 7.81 -7.72 -7.03
N ARG A 3 7.95 -9.02 -6.74
CA ARG A 3 7.06 -9.76 -5.83
C ARG A 3 7.88 -10.39 -4.72
N PHE A 4 7.37 -10.30 -3.49
CA PHE A 4 7.92 -10.91 -2.30
C PHE A 4 6.82 -11.64 -1.54
N GLU A 5 7.20 -12.62 -0.75
CA GLU A 5 6.34 -13.26 0.22
C GLU A 5 6.82 -12.90 1.63
N TRP A 6 5.88 -12.56 2.50
CA TRP A 6 6.19 -12.22 3.88
C TRP A 6 6.50 -13.48 4.69
N ASP A 7 7.62 -13.46 5.39
CA ASP A 7 8.03 -14.55 6.27
C ASP A 7 7.74 -14.19 7.73
N HIS A 8 6.76 -14.86 8.34
CA HIS A 8 6.41 -14.64 9.74
C HIS A 8 7.50 -15.07 10.73
N GLY A 9 8.44 -15.92 10.32
CA GLY A 9 9.56 -16.37 11.15
C GLY A 9 10.78 -15.44 11.12
N ALA A 10 10.86 -14.52 10.15
CA ALA A 10 11.99 -13.63 9.97
C ALA A 10 11.84 -12.32 10.76
N GLU A 11 12.96 -11.68 11.08
CA GLU A 11 12.98 -10.41 11.78
C GLU A 11 12.34 -9.29 10.93
N VAL A 12 11.27 -8.67 11.45
CA VAL A 12 10.43 -7.69 10.74
C VAL A 12 11.24 -6.51 10.18
N ALA A 13 12.17 -5.96 10.98
CA ALA A 13 12.95 -4.81 10.54
C ALA A 13 13.95 -5.18 9.43
N ALA A 14 14.43 -6.41 9.39
CA ALA A 14 15.28 -6.90 8.31
C ALA A 14 14.48 -7.02 7.01
N GLN A 15 13.28 -7.57 7.06
CA GLN A 15 12.40 -7.67 5.91
C GLN A 15 12.04 -6.28 5.34
N ILE A 16 11.64 -5.34 6.21
CA ILE A 16 11.34 -3.96 5.78
C ILE A 16 12.56 -3.33 5.10
N ARG A 17 13.76 -3.46 5.65
CA ARG A 17 14.99 -2.95 5.02
C ARG A 17 15.19 -3.55 3.64
N THR A 18 15.16 -4.88 3.53
CA THR A 18 15.32 -5.56 2.23
C THR A 18 14.30 -5.07 1.21
N LEU A 19 13.03 -4.96 1.60
CA LEU A 19 11.97 -4.48 0.72
C LEU A 19 12.17 -3.03 0.31
N THR A 20 12.62 -2.15 1.21
CA THR A 20 12.79 -0.72 0.93
C THR A 20 14.08 -0.41 0.16
N ASP A 21 15.17 -1.16 0.39
CA ASP A 21 16.44 -0.96 -0.32
C ASP A 21 16.33 -1.30 -1.80
N GLU A 22 15.41 -2.19 -2.16
CA GLU A 22 15.19 -2.63 -3.54
C GLU A 22 14.23 -1.75 -4.37
N THR A 23 13.73 -0.63 -3.82
CA THR A 23 12.64 0.15 -4.44
C THR A 23 13.11 1.26 -5.40
N HIS A 24 14.41 1.43 -5.63
CA HIS A 24 14.90 2.61 -6.36
C HIS A 24 14.50 2.70 -7.84
N GLU A 25 14.16 1.56 -8.48
CA GLU A 25 13.82 1.49 -9.91
C GLU A 25 12.52 0.70 -10.19
N ILE A 26 11.64 0.55 -9.20
CA ILE A 26 10.49 -0.33 -9.29
C ILE A 26 9.20 0.50 -9.21
N GLY A 27 8.31 0.33 -10.22
CA GLY A 27 6.98 0.96 -10.20
C GLY A 27 6.09 0.39 -9.10
N TYR A 28 5.98 -0.94 -9.04
CA TYR A 28 5.20 -1.66 -8.03
C TYR A 28 6.05 -2.63 -7.25
N LEU A 29 5.89 -2.61 -5.92
CA LEU A 29 6.44 -3.60 -4.99
C LEU A 29 5.27 -4.35 -4.34
N THR A 30 5.04 -5.58 -4.76
CA THR A 30 3.97 -6.42 -4.22
C THR A 30 4.53 -7.35 -3.15
N VAL A 31 3.87 -7.37 -2.00
CA VAL A 31 4.16 -8.32 -0.92
C VAL A 31 2.91 -9.16 -0.66
N THR A 32 3.07 -10.46 -0.78
CA THR A 32 2.04 -11.42 -0.41
C THR A 32 2.18 -11.78 1.07
N PHE A 33 1.08 -11.69 1.80
CA PHE A 33 1.00 -11.99 3.22
C PHE A 33 0.16 -13.27 3.40
N PRO A 34 0.80 -14.42 3.66
CA PRO A 34 0.08 -15.63 4.08
C PRO A 34 -0.58 -15.41 5.45
N ALA A 35 -1.46 -16.34 5.84
CA ALA A 35 -2.07 -16.29 7.17
C ALA A 35 -1.01 -16.31 8.27
N GLY A 36 -1.14 -15.47 9.29
CA GLY A 36 -0.21 -15.43 10.41
C GLY A 36 -0.20 -14.11 11.18
N GLY A 37 0.80 -13.99 12.03
CA GLY A 37 0.97 -12.89 12.99
C GLY A 37 0.60 -13.33 14.40
N ASP A 38 1.32 -12.80 15.38
CA ASP A 38 1.18 -13.19 16.79
C ASP A 38 0.40 -12.17 17.64
N GLY A 39 -0.10 -11.11 16.99
CA GLY A 39 -0.80 -10.00 17.65
C GLY A 39 0.15 -9.01 18.34
N GLY A 40 1.44 -9.06 18.02
CA GLY A 40 2.40 -8.05 18.45
C GLY A 40 2.09 -6.66 17.88
N SER A 41 2.78 -5.63 18.33
CA SER A 41 2.66 -4.27 17.76
C SER A 41 3.95 -3.84 17.07
N LEU A 42 3.82 -3.09 16.00
CA LEU A 42 4.95 -2.50 15.28
C LEU A 42 4.94 -0.98 15.49
N PRO A 43 5.97 -0.41 16.12
CA PRO A 43 6.00 1.02 16.36
C PRO A 43 6.17 1.80 15.06
N TRP A 44 5.62 3.01 15.00
CA TRP A 44 5.66 3.90 13.83
C TRP A 44 7.05 4.08 13.22
N SER A 45 8.09 4.12 14.03
CA SER A 45 9.47 4.25 13.57
C SER A 45 9.91 3.10 12.64
N ARG A 46 9.33 1.92 12.79
CA ARG A 46 9.56 0.75 11.93
C ARG A 46 8.71 0.75 10.67
N LEU A 47 7.51 1.34 10.73
CA LEU A 47 6.60 1.49 9.57
C LEU A 47 7.01 2.63 8.63
N ALA A 48 7.62 3.68 9.17
CA ALA A 48 7.95 4.88 8.41
C ALA A 48 8.79 4.62 7.15
N PRO A 49 9.81 3.75 7.14
CA PRO A 49 10.56 3.40 5.92
C PRO A 49 9.66 2.79 4.85
N TRP A 50 8.75 1.88 5.22
CA TRP A 50 7.80 1.26 4.30
C TRP A 50 6.86 2.29 3.66
N ILE A 51 6.26 3.14 4.48
CA ILE A 51 5.37 4.21 4.00
C ILE A 51 6.09 5.20 3.10
N ARG A 52 7.39 5.41 3.30
CA ARG A 52 8.23 6.32 2.50
C ARG A 52 8.89 5.64 1.31
N SER A 53 8.61 4.36 1.07
CA SER A 53 9.11 3.63 -0.11
C SER A 53 8.92 4.47 -1.39
N ARG A 54 9.85 4.38 -2.32
CA ARG A 54 9.74 5.03 -3.64
C ARG A 54 8.81 4.28 -4.58
N ALA A 55 8.71 2.97 -4.44
CA ALA A 55 7.75 2.17 -5.18
C ALA A 55 6.32 2.36 -4.65
N VAL A 56 5.32 2.16 -5.49
CA VAL A 56 3.95 1.95 -5.05
C VAL A 56 3.87 0.58 -4.38
N THR A 57 3.59 0.60 -3.08
CA THR A 57 3.53 -0.62 -2.28
C THR A 57 2.16 -1.28 -2.39
N VAL A 58 2.17 -2.58 -2.65
CA VAL A 58 0.97 -3.39 -2.85
C VAL A 58 1.01 -4.57 -1.89
N ALA A 59 0.02 -4.69 -1.03
CA ALA A 59 -0.18 -5.85 -0.18
C ALA A 59 -1.24 -6.77 -0.79
N HIS A 60 -0.98 -8.08 -0.82
CA HIS A 60 -1.97 -9.11 -1.09
C HIS A 60 -2.05 -10.04 0.12
N VAL A 61 -3.18 -10.03 0.81
CA VAL A 61 -3.39 -10.81 2.03
C VAL A 61 -4.22 -12.05 1.68
N GLU A 62 -3.66 -13.23 1.91
CA GLU A 62 -4.27 -14.49 1.47
C GLU A 62 -5.07 -15.21 2.56
N GLY A 63 -4.86 -14.88 3.83
CA GLY A 63 -5.55 -15.54 4.92
C GLY A 63 -5.80 -14.61 6.11
N GLU A 64 -6.05 -15.17 7.28
CA GLU A 64 -6.17 -14.37 8.50
C GLU A 64 -4.80 -13.75 8.87
N LEU A 65 -4.76 -12.44 8.99
CA LEU A 65 -3.53 -11.69 9.25
C LEU A 65 -3.65 -10.86 10.52
N ALA A 66 -2.66 -10.99 11.39
CA ALA A 66 -2.49 -10.18 12.59
C ALA A 66 -1.19 -9.36 12.53
N SER A 67 -1.08 -8.36 13.39
CA SER A 67 0.16 -7.58 13.53
C SER A 67 1.33 -8.49 14.01
N PRO A 68 2.58 -8.19 13.64
CA PRO A 68 3.05 -6.97 12.97
C PRO A 68 2.91 -6.97 11.45
N ALA A 69 2.64 -8.11 10.82
CA ALA A 69 2.49 -8.20 9.36
C ALA A 69 1.29 -7.40 8.86
N LEU A 70 0.18 -7.40 9.61
CA LEU A 70 -0.99 -6.58 9.33
C LEU A 70 -0.67 -5.08 9.27
N ASP A 71 0.17 -4.57 10.15
CA ASP A 71 0.58 -3.17 10.14
C ASP A 71 1.21 -2.77 8.81
N ILE A 72 2.09 -3.61 8.29
CA ILE A 72 2.80 -3.38 7.04
C ILE A 72 1.84 -3.48 5.86
N ALA A 73 0.99 -4.52 5.85
CA ALA A 73 -0.03 -4.69 4.82
C ALA A 73 -0.95 -3.48 4.73
N LEU A 74 -1.48 -3.01 5.86
CA LEU A 74 -2.38 -1.85 5.93
C LEU A 74 -1.70 -0.51 5.66
N CYS A 75 -0.39 -0.41 5.88
CA CYS A 75 0.40 0.78 5.52
C CYS A 75 0.83 0.80 4.06
N SER A 76 0.49 -0.20 3.26
CA SER A 76 0.70 -0.23 1.82
C SER A 76 -0.23 0.76 1.08
N ASP A 77 0.14 1.14 -0.14
CA ASP A 77 -0.67 2.04 -0.97
C ASP A 77 -1.94 1.37 -1.48
N LEU A 78 -1.82 0.11 -1.89
CA LEU A 78 -2.92 -0.72 -2.35
C LEU A 78 -2.97 -1.99 -1.49
N VAL A 79 -4.16 -2.36 -1.05
CA VAL A 79 -4.38 -3.54 -0.21
C VAL A 79 -5.43 -4.42 -0.87
N TYR A 80 -5.01 -5.58 -1.35
CA TYR A 80 -5.88 -6.59 -1.92
C TYR A 80 -6.04 -7.75 -0.93
N LEU A 81 -7.22 -8.30 -0.85
CA LEU A 81 -7.56 -9.38 0.06
C LEU A 81 -8.10 -10.57 -0.72
N SER A 82 -7.66 -11.77 -0.42
CA SER A 82 -8.33 -12.98 -0.89
C SER A 82 -9.72 -13.11 -0.25
N PRO A 83 -10.68 -13.81 -0.88
CA PRO A 83 -12.04 -13.94 -0.35
C PRO A 83 -12.11 -14.50 1.09
N GLN A 84 -11.14 -15.36 1.46
CA GLN A 84 -11.02 -15.95 2.79
C GLN A 84 -10.18 -15.13 3.76
N ALA A 85 -9.60 -14.01 3.33
CA ALA A 85 -8.76 -13.19 4.20
C ALA A 85 -9.56 -12.53 5.33
N GLY A 86 -8.94 -12.46 6.50
CA GLY A 86 -9.45 -11.76 7.66
C GLY A 86 -8.38 -10.87 8.29
N LEU A 87 -8.77 -9.67 8.72
CA LEU A 87 -7.86 -8.73 9.35
C LEU A 87 -8.12 -8.69 10.86
N LYS A 88 -7.17 -9.14 11.67
CA LYS A 88 -7.22 -9.16 13.13
C LYS A 88 -6.77 -7.79 13.67
N LEU A 89 -7.69 -6.86 13.86
CA LEU A 89 -7.37 -5.48 14.22
C LEU A 89 -6.93 -5.30 15.67
N ALA A 90 -7.45 -6.13 16.57
CA ALA A 90 -7.09 -6.05 17.98
C ALA A 90 -5.76 -6.74 18.26
N ALA A 91 -4.92 -6.08 19.05
CA ALA A 91 -3.83 -6.78 19.72
C ALA A 91 -4.39 -7.74 20.78
N THR A 92 -3.66 -8.82 21.06
CA THR A 92 -4.04 -9.84 22.07
C THR A 92 -4.24 -9.22 23.47
N ALA A 93 -3.59 -8.09 23.72
CA ALA A 93 -3.78 -7.28 24.93
C ALA A 93 -3.40 -5.81 24.62
N GLY A 94 -4.36 -4.91 24.60
CA GLY A 94 -4.10 -3.47 24.44
C GLY A 94 -4.84 -2.83 23.26
N PRO A 95 -4.54 -1.55 22.97
CA PRO A 95 -5.11 -0.84 21.83
C PRO A 95 -4.60 -1.41 20.50
N PRO A 96 -5.32 -1.14 19.38
CA PRO A 96 -4.81 -1.44 18.06
C PRO A 96 -3.41 -0.86 17.84
N SER A 97 -2.62 -1.53 17.01
CA SER A 97 -1.27 -1.08 16.66
C SER A 97 -1.27 0.23 15.86
N ASP A 98 -0.11 0.88 15.80
CA ASP A 98 0.06 2.16 15.08
C ASP A 98 -0.32 2.06 13.60
N GLY A 99 -0.02 0.96 12.93
CA GLY A 99 -0.36 0.72 11.53
C GLY A 99 -1.85 0.57 11.31
N VAL A 100 -2.53 -0.17 12.18
CA VAL A 100 -3.99 -0.32 12.15
C VAL A 100 -4.68 1.03 12.39
N ILE A 101 -4.27 1.79 13.41
CA ILE A 101 -4.83 3.12 13.69
C ILE A 101 -4.64 4.06 12.50
N TRP A 102 -3.46 4.04 11.89
CA TRP A 102 -3.15 4.87 10.73
C TRP A 102 -4.03 4.52 9.52
N ALA A 103 -4.23 3.23 9.24
CA ALA A 103 -5.07 2.77 8.13
C ALA A 103 -6.54 3.12 8.34
N LEU A 104 -7.09 2.85 9.54
CA LEU A 104 -8.46 3.19 9.88
C LEU A 104 -8.71 4.71 9.80
N GLY A 105 -7.74 5.52 10.24
CA GLY A 105 -7.82 6.98 10.14
C GLY A 105 -7.86 7.47 8.69
N ARG A 106 -7.17 6.79 7.78
CA ARG A 106 -7.20 7.11 6.33
C ARG A 106 -8.51 6.67 5.66
N ALA A 107 -9.04 5.52 6.04
CA ALA A 107 -10.30 5.01 5.52
C ALA A 107 -11.50 5.88 5.95
N GLY A 108 -11.34 6.68 6.99
CA GLY A 108 -12.33 7.67 7.40
C GLY A 108 -13.01 7.37 8.74
N ARG A 109 -13.92 8.27 9.13
CA ARG A 109 -14.55 8.22 10.46
C ARG A 109 -15.34 6.93 10.73
N GLY A 110 -15.99 6.37 9.71
CA GLY A 110 -16.76 5.13 9.85
C GLY A 110 -15.86 3.94 10.16
N ALA A 111 -14.75 3.80 9.44
CA ALA A 111 -13.77 2.75 9.67
C ALA A 111 -13.10 2.90 11.04
N LEU A 112 -12.72 4.14 11.40
CA LEU A 112 -12.11 4.42 12.71
C LEU A 112 -13.07 4.09 13.87
N ALA A 113 -14.33 4.51 13.77
CA ALA A 113 -15.32 4.24 14.80
C ALA A 113 -15.57 2.73 14.96
N ARG A 114 -15.71 2.01 13.84
CA ARG A 114 -15.92 0.58 13.87
C ARG A 114 -14.71 -0.17 14.45
N GLY A 115 -13.50 0.18 14.03
CA GLY A 115 -12.28 -0.46 14.53
C GLY A 115 -12.00 -0.20 16.01
N LEU A 116 -12.40 0.97 16.54
CA LEU A 116 -12.18 1.32 17.93
C LEU A 116 -13.30 0.85 18.89
N LEU A 117 -14.53 0.75 18.40
CA LEU A 117 -15.71 0.59 19.27
C LEU A 117 -16.39 -0.78 19.17
N GLU A 118 -16.28 -1.48 18.03
CA GLU A 118 -17.22 -2.57 17.76
C GLU A 118 -16.57 -3.90 17.33
N VAL A 119 -15.40 -3.91 16.71
CA VAL A 119 -14.93 -5.12 16.01
C VAL A 119 -13.45 -5.37 16.20
N ASN A 120 -13.11 -6.57 16.61
CA ASN A 120 -11.75 -7.05 16.68
C ASN A 120 -11.23 -7.54 15.33
N ASP A 121 -12.14 -7.94 14.42
CA ASP A 121 -11.79 -8.57 13.14
C ASP A 121 -12.62 -7.98 12.01
N LEU A 122 -12.03 -7.82 10.83
CA LEU A 122 -12.71 -7.45 9.59
C LEU A 122 -12.62 -8.60 8.58
N SER A 123 -13.76 -8.96 8.00
CA SER A 123 -13.77 -9.79 6.80
C SER A 123 -13.21 -9.01 5.58
N ALA A 124 -12.83 -9.73 4.53
CA ALA A 124 -12.38 -9.09 3.29
C ALA A 124 -13.43 -8.13 2.72
N ALA A 125 -14.71 -8.52 2.74
CA ALA A 125 -15.81 -7.69 2.26
C ALA A 125 -16.02 -6.43 3.11
N ASP A 126 -15.97 -6.56 4.45
CA ASP A 126 -16.09 -5.40 5.34
C ASP A 126 -14.93 -4.43 5.20
N ALA A 127 -13.70 -4.95 5.04
CA ALA A 127 -12.51 -4.13 4.85
C ALA A 127 -12.61 -3.27 3.58
N VAL A 128 -13.12 -3.83 2.49
CA VAL A 128 -13.39 -3.08 1.24
C VAL A 128 -14.52 -2.08 1.42
N ALA A 129 -15.64 -2.49 2.03
CA ALA A 129 -16.79 -1.60 2.27
C ALA A 129 -16.43 -0.40 3.14
N LEU A 130 -15.48 -0.55 4.05
CA LEU A 130 -14.97 0.52 4.92
C LEU A 130 -13.85 1.35 4.27
N GLY A 131 -13.35 0.99 3.09
CA GLY A 131 -12.22 1.65 2.44
C GLY A 131 -10.86 1.35 3.10
N VAL A 132 -10.77 0.31 3.92
CA VAL A 132 -9.51 -0.17 4.52
C VAL A 132 -8.72 -0.99 3.50
N ALA A 133 -9.41 -1.72 2.62
CA ALA A 133 -8.82 -2.45 1.51
C ALA A 133 -9.32 -1.93 0.16
N THR A 134 -8.52 -2.17 -0.89
CA THR A 134 -8.78 -1.73 -2.25
C THR A 134 -9.83 -2.59 -2.93
N ALA A 135 -9.64 -3.90 -2.89
CA ALA A 135 -10.56 -4.87 -3.49
C ALA A 135 -10.33 -6.29 -2.95
N VAL A 136 -11.31 -7.17 -3.20
CA VAL A 136 -11.16 -8.61 -3.01
C VAL A 136 -10.70 -9.22 -4.34
N VAL A 137 -9.58 -9.96 -4.30
CA VAL A 137 -8.99 -10.64 -5.47
C VAL A 137 -8.56 -12.04 -5.04
N PRO A 138 -9.00 -13.11 -5.71
CA PRO A 138 -8.53 -14.47 -5.42
C PRO A 138 -7.01 -14.61 -5.52
N ALA A 139 -6.42 -15.51 -4.73
CA ALA A 139 -4.96 -15.68 -4.66
C ALA A 139 -4.35 -16.15 -5.99
N ASP A 140 -5.11 -16.86 -6.81
CA ASP A 140 -4.72 -17.39 -8.13
C ASP A 140 -4.99 -16.42 -9.28
N GLU A 141 -5.63 -15.26 -9.02
CA GLU A 141 -5.89 -14.25 -10.03
C GLU A 141 -4.82 -13.14 -10.02
N PRO A 142 -4.51 -12.55 -11.19
CA PRO A 142 -3.60 -11.43 -11.27
C PRO A 142 -4.20 -10.18 -10.61
N LEU A 143 -3.38 -9.46 -9.84
CA LEU A 143 -3.80 -8.20 -9.25
C LEU A 143 -4.06 -7.16 -10.35
N PRO A 144 -5.15 -6.37 -10.27
CA PRO A 144 -5.53 -5.37 -11.27
C PRO A 144 -4.65 -4.11 -11.16
N LEU A 145 -3.39 -4.23 -11.54
CA LEU A 145 -2.42 -3.14 -11.55
C LEU A 145 -2.25 -2.61 -12.98
N PRO A 146 -2.17 -1.28 -13.19
CA PRO A 146 -1.85 -0.71 -14.50
C PRO A 146 -0.50 -1.22 -15.02
N GLU A 147 -0.46 -1.73 -16.25
CA GLU A 147 0.75 -2.35 -16.81
C GLU A 147 1.72 -1.35 -17.43
N ALA A 148 1.21 -0.30 -18.04
CA ALA A 148 2.02 0.67 -18.79
C ALA A 148 1.94 2.07 -18.14
N MET A 149 2.68 2.27 -17.04
CA MET A 149 2.85 3.59 -16.42
C MET A 149 4.32 3.86 -16.12
N SER A 150 4.76 5.08 -16.40
CA SER A 150 6.06 5.57 -15.95
C SER A 150 6.18 5.49 -14.43
N VAL A 151 7.30 4.95 -13.94
CA VAL A 151 7.61 4.89 -12.50
C VAL A 151 7.58 6.28 -11.87
N ALA A 152 8.08 7.30 -12.60
CA ALA A 152 8.06 8.69 -12.15
C ALA A 152 6.63 9.20 -11.98
N SER A 153 5.74 8.92 -12.94
CA SER A 153 4.33 9.31 -12.89
C SER A 153 3.58 8.64 -11.76
N LEU A 154 3.79 7.33 -11.56
CA LEU A 154 3.20 6.58 -10.44
C LEU A 154 3.63 7.15 -9.08
N THR A 155 4.93 7.39 -8.92
CA THR A 155 5.48 7.94 -7.68
C THR A 155 4.92 9.34 -7.39
N ALA A 156 4.88 10.20 -8.41
CA ALA A 156 4.34 11.55 -8.28
C ALA A 156 2.84 11.52 -7.93
N ALA A 157 2.04 10.71 -8.62
CA ALA A 157 0.61 10.56 -8.34
C ALA A 157 0.35 10.08 -6.90
N ARG A 158 1.11 9.07 -6.44
CA ARG A 158 1.03 8.57 -5.07
C ARG A 158 1.36 9.66 -4.05
N ASP A 159 2.45 10.40 -4.27
CA ASP A 159 2.90 11.45 -3.34
C ASP A 159 1.91 12.61 -3.29
N LEU A 160 1.30 12.95 -4.43
CA LEU A 160 0.21 13.93 -4.50
C LEU A 160 -1.03 13.47 -3.73
N LEU A 161 -1.47 12.21 -3.91
CA LEU A 161 -2.60 11.66 -3.16
C LEU A 161 -2.34 11.65 -1.66
N ARG A 162 -1.11 11.30 -1.23
CA ARG A 162 -0.73 11.34 0.18
C ARG A 162 -0.67 12.76 0.74
N ALA A 163 -0.25 13.74 -0.07
CA ALA A 163 -0.19 15.15 0.33
C ALA A 163 -1.58 15.80 0.35
N SER A 164 -2.49 15.44 -0.55
CA SER A 164 -3.85 15.99 -0.62
C SER A 164 -4.65 15.74 0.65
N ALA A 165 -4.41 14.62 1.30
CA ALA A 165 -5.01 14.31 2.61
C ALA A 165 -4.58 15.27 3.73
N ARG A 166 -3.57 16.11 3.50
CA ARG A 166 -3.01 17.09 4.46
C ARG A 166 -3.41 18.54 4.21
N GLY A 167 -4.33 18.79 3.26
CA GLY A 167 -4.86 20.14 2.97
C GLY A 167 -4.14 20.88 1.84
N SER A 168 -4.13 22.21 1.86
CA SER A 168 -3.74 23.10 0.73
C SER A 168 -2.31 22.98 0.20
N ALA A 169 -1.43 22.27 0.88
CA ALA A 169 -0.08 21.98 0.38
C ALA A 169 -0.07 21.09 -0.88
N GLY A 170 -1.18 20.39 -1.15
CA GLY A 170 -1.32 19.50 -2.31
C GLY A 170 -1.17 20.22 -3.65
N LEU A 171 -1.77 21.41 -3.82
CA LEU A 171 -1.74 22.14 -5.12
C LEU A 171 -0.32 22.61 -5.49
N ALA A 172 0.45 23.09 -4.52
CA ALA A 172 1.84 23.50 -4.79
C ALA A 172 2.72 22.29 -5.16
N LEU A 173 2.51 21.16 -4.49
CA LEU A 173 3.21 19.92 -4.79
C LEU A 173 2.79 19.36 -6.16
N GLU A 174 1.51 19.45 -6.51
CA GLU A 174 0.97 19.04 -7.82
C GLU A 174 1.69 19.80 -8.95
N LEU A 175 1.74 21.14 -8.85
CA LEU A 175 2.41 21.97 -9.86
C LEU A 175 3.91 21.66 -9.97
N ALA A 176 4.58 21.42 -8.85
CA ALA A 176 5.98 21.05 -8.83
C ALA A 176 6.21 19.67 -9.47
N SER A 177 5.40 18.68 -9.12
CA SER A 177 5.46 17.32 -9.68
C SER A 177 5.19 17.32 -11.18
N PHE A 178 4.19 18.07 -11.63
CA PHE A 178 3.88 18.23 -13.06
C PHE A 178 5.10 18.76 -13.84
N ARG A 179 5.76 19.80 -13.33
CA ARG A 179 6.95 20.37 -13.98
C ARG A 179 8.10 19.35 -14.04
N LEU A 180 8.30 18.57 -12.99
CA LEU A 180 9.34 17.55 -12.97
C LEU A 180 9.07 16.42 -13.97
N LEU A 181 7.82 15.95 -14.07
CA LEU A 181 7.42 14.92 -15.03
C LEU A 181 7.58 15.39 -16.48
N PHE A 182 7.24 16.65 -16.77
CA PHE A 182 7.49 17.23 -18.10
C PHE A 182 8.98 17.36 -18.41
N ALA A 183 9.82 17.62 -17.42
CA ALA A 183 11.27 17.70 -17.60
C ALA A 183 11.93 16.32 -17.74
N ALA A 184 11.29 15.25 -17.31
CA ALA A 184 11.81 13.89 -17.39
C ALA A 184 11.70 13.26 -18.80
N GLY A 185 10.89 13.83 -19.70
CA GLY A 185 10.70 13.33 -21.06
C GLY A 185 9.55 12.32 -21.25
N ASP A 186 8.96 11.82 -20.17
CA ASP A 186 7.84 10.86 -20.23
C ASP A 186 6.66 11.34 -21.09
N PRO A 187 6.23 12.63 -21.02
CA PRO A 187 5.16 13.13 -21.89
C PRO A 187 5.51 13.12 -23.37
N GLU A 188 6.78 13.35 -23.74
CA GLU A 188 7.23 13.29 -25.12
C GLU A 188 7.20 11.85 -25.65
N GLU A 189 7.65 10.89 -24.82
CA GLU A 189 7.58 9.47 -25.18
C GLU A 189 6.13 9.01 -25.30
N GLY A 190 5.26 9.37 -24.37
CA GLY A 190 3.84 9.04 -24.44
C GLY A 190 3.16 9.59 -25.70
N ALA A 191 3.46 10.86 -26.09
CA ALA A 191 2.94 11.46 -27.30
C ALA A 191 3.48 10.77 -28.56
N ARG A 192 4.76 10.44 -28.58
CA ARG A 192 5.42 9.71 -29.69
C ARG A 192 4.81 8.33 -29.87
N ALA A 193 4.73 7.55 -28.78
CA ALA A 193 4.14 6.21 -28.78
C ALA A 193 2.71 6.22 -29.31
N PHE A 194 1.89 7.21 -28.88
CA PHE A 194 0.53 7.40 -29.38
C PHE A 194 0.47 7.65 -30.88
N LEU A 195 1.33 8.52 -31.42
CA LEU A 195 1.38 8.81 -32.87
C LEU A 195 1.89 7.61 -33.66
N GLU A 196 2.82 6.85 -33.11
CA GLU A 196 3.42 5.66 -33.74
C GLU A 196 2.58 4.39 -33.52
N LYS A 197 1.49 4.46 -32.74
CA LYS A 197 0.59 3.35 -32.40
C LYS A 197 1.34 2.13 -31.80
N ARG A 198 2.26 2.39 -30.90
CA ARG A 198 3.01 1.41 -30.12
C ARG A 198 2.87 1.67 -28.64
N ASP A 199 3.29 0.72 -27.82
CA ASP A 199 3.40 0.91 -26.40
C ASP A 199 4.55 1.87 -26.05
N PRO A 200 4.38 2.76 -25.04
CA PRO A 200 5.43 3.67 -24.62
C PRO A 200 6.55 2.92 -23.87
N GLU A 201 7.77 3.37 -24.05
CA GLU A 201 8.96 2.90 -23.33
C GLU A 201 9.39 3.97 -22.33
N PHE A 202 8.97 3.83 -21.05
CA PHE A 202 9.27 4.74 -19.95
C PHE A 202 10.48 4.32 -19.12
#